data_06fcb7f55f2fde056c21f0c62a076157
#
_entry.id   06fcb7f55f2fde056c21f0c62a076157
#
_cell.length_a   1.000
_cell.length_b   1.000
_cell.length_c   1.000
_cell.angle_alpha   90.00
_cell.angle_beta   90.00
_cell.angle_gamma   90.00
#
_symmetry.space_group_name_H-M   'P 1'
#
loop_
_entity.id
_entity.type
_entity.pdbx_description
1 polymer ?
#
loop_
_entity_poly.entity_id
_entity_poly.type
_entity_poly.pdbx_seq_one_letter_code
_entity_poly.pdbx_strand_id
1 'polypeptide(L)'
;MDASPSIAEPRSVRETYAEGLRYFMGEGQLNNALARLCADLERHEIDYMVIGAVALLAYGYPRFTEVIDLVLTPEGLEKFHLELIGLGYVPAFPGARKRLRAAASGGVSIEVLTAGEYPGDGKPKPVSFPVPATASVNIDGVRIVKLEKLIELKLASGMTAPDRLKDLADVQELIKARGLSSDLAGRLDPYVREKYLQLCGAVEQARRDSPDHE
;
A
#
# COMPACT_ATOMS: atom_id res chain seq x y z
N MET A 1 -34.39 19.09 -9.76
CA MET A 1 -33.92 18.01 -10.61
C MET A 1 -32.99 17.18 -9.72
N ASP A 2 -33.55 16.09 -9.23
CA ASP A 2 -32.88 15.19 -8.27
C ASP A 2 -32.04 14.19 -9.11
N ALA A 3 -30.73 14.38 -9.14
CA ALA A 3 -29.82 13.44 -9.78
C ALA A 3 -29.50 12.36 -8.73
N SER A 4 -30.31 11.30 -8.72
CA SER A 4 -29.96 10.08 -7.99
C SER A 4 -28.56 9.64 -8.39
N PRO A 5 -27.66 9.30 -7.44
CA PRO A 5 -26.32 8.81 -7.77
C PRO A 5 -26.45 7.53 -8.61
N SER A 6 -25.91 7.58 -9.82
CA SER A 6 -25.83 6.40 -10.69
C SER A 6 -24.97 5.34 -10.00
N ILE A 7 -25.60 4.23 -9.63
CA ILE A 7 -24.85 3.04 -9.19
C ILE A 7 -24.14 2.52 -10.43
N ALA A 8 -22.80 2.53 -10.40
CA ALA A 8 -21.99 1.98 -11.48
C ALA A 8 -22.39 0.53 -11.73
N GLU A 9 -22.58 0.15 -13.00
CA GLU A 9 -22.88 -1.24 -13.36
C GLU A 9 -21.76 -2.18 -12.87
N PRO A 10 -22.12 -3.37 -12.38
CA PRO A 10 -21.13 -4.34 -11.94
C PRO A 10 -20.25 -4.79 -13.13
N ARG A 11 -18.94 -4.82 -12.93
CA ARG A 11 -17.99 -5.37 -13.91
C ARG A 11 -18.27 -6.85 -14.14
N SER A 12 -17.88 -7.37 -15.30
CA SER A 12 -17.95 -8.80 -15.58
C SER A 12 -17.16 -9.59 -14.52
N VAL A 13 -17.85 -10.51 -13.83
CA VAL A 13 -17.25 -11.39 -12.81
C VAL A 13 -16.08 -12.19 -13.41
N ARG A 14 -16.24 -12.66 -14.67
CA ARG A 14 -15.22 -13.42 -15.38
C ARG A 14 -13.95 -12.60 -15.63
N GLU A 15 -14.09 -11.34 -16.06
CA GLU A 15 -12.96 -10.44 -16.32
C GLU A 15 -12.25 -10.06 -15.01
N THR A 16 -13.01 -9.72 -13.97
CA THR A 16 -12.47 -9.39 -12.64
C THR A 16 -11.71 -10.58 -12.06
N TYR A 17 -12.24 -11.80 -12.17
CA TYR A 17 -11.59 -13.01 -11.69
C TYR A 17 -10.32 -13.34 -12.48
N ALA A 18 -10.35 -13.20 -13.81
CA ALA A 18 -9.18 -13.42 -14.66
C ALA A 18 -8.05 -12.44 -14.38
N GLU A 19 -8.37 -11.16 -14.14
CA GLU A 19 -7.36 -10.15 -13.78
C GLU A 19 -6.79 -10.40 -12.37
N GLY A 20 -7.64 -10.80 -11.41
CA GLY A 20 -7.21 -11.21 -10.09
C GLY A 20 -6.22 -12.38 -10.12
N LEU A 21 -6.51 -13.43 -10.93
CA LEU A 21 -5.58 -14.55 -11.11
C LEU A 21 -4.25 -14.10 -11.70
N ARG A 22 -4.24 -13.29 -12.76
CA ARG A 22 -3.01 -12.74 -13.34
C ARG A 22 -2.20 -11.93 -12.34
N TYR A 23 -2.88 -11.11 -11.53
CA TYR A 23 -2.24 -10.35 -10.45
C TYR A 23 -1.46 -11.26 -9.49
N PHE A 24 -2.11 -12.33 -8.99
CA PHE A 24 -1.47 -13.26 -8.05
C PHE A 24 -0.41 -14.16 -8.71
N MET A 25 -0.46 -14.36 -10.02
CA MET A 25 0.58 -15.08 -10.77
C MET A 25 1.78 -14.21 -11.15
N GLY A 26 1.81 -12.94 -10.74
CA GLY A 26 2.87 -12.00 -11.13
C GLY A 26 2.76 -11.53 -12.58
N GLU A 27 1.61 -11.77 -13.21
CA GLU A 27 1.27 -11.37 -14.58
C GLU A 27 0.18 -10.29 -14.54
N GLY A 28 -0.04 -9.61 -15.67
CA GLY A 28 -1.10 -8.62 -15.79
C GLY A 28 -0.62 -7.17 -15.78
N GLN A 29 -1.57 -6.28 -15.98
CA GLN A 29 -1.28 -4.85 -16.19
C GLN A 29 -0.59 -4.19 -15.00
N LEU A 30 -1.01 -4.52 -13.78
CA LEU A 30 -0.44 -3.92 -12.57
C LEU A 30 1.03 -4.32 -12.37
N ASN A 31 1.36 -5.61 -12.57
CA ASN A 31 2.72 -6.11 -12.41
C ASN A 31 3.66 -5.51 -13.48
N ASN A 32 3.19 -5.41 -14.73
CA ASN A 32 3.95 -4.76 -15.79
C ASN A 32 4.14 -3.26 -15.53
N ALA A 33 3.10 -2.58 -15.03
CA ALA A 33 3.18 -1.17 -14.64
C ALA A 33 4.16 -0.96 -13.48
N LEU A 34 4.12 -1.82 -12.46
CA LEU A 34 5.02 -1.77 -11.31
C LEU A 34 6.47 -1.97 -11.72
N ALA A 35 6.77 -3.01 -12.51
CA ALA A 35 8.12 -3.30 -12.97
C ALA A 35 8.71 -2.12 -13.79
N ARG A 36 7.92 -1.58 -14.72
CA ARG A 36 8.32 -0.41 -15.49
C ARG A 36 8.53 0.83 -14.62
N LEU A 37 7.60 1.10 -13.71
CA LEU A 37 7.69 2.25 -12.80
C LEU A 37 8.95 2.19 -11.95
N CYS A 38 9.25 1.03 -11.34
CA CYS A 38 10.48 0.84 -10.56
C CYS A 38 11.73 1.09 -11.42
N ALA A 39 11.80 0.53 -12.63
CA ALA A 39 12.92 0.72 -13.54
C ALA A 39 13.09 2.20 -13.96
N ASP A 40 12.00 2.92 -14.21
CA ASP A 40 12.04 4.33 -14.56
C ASP A 40 12.47 5.18 -13.36
N LEU A 41 11.98 4.91 -12.14
CA LEU A 41 12.41 5.60 -10.92
C LEU A 41 13.90 5.39 -10.64
N GLU A 42 14.41 4.17 -10.81
CA GLU A 42 15.84 3.88 -10.63
C GLU A 42 16.71 4.55 -11.69
N ARG A 43 16.29 4.51 -12.97
CA ARG A 43 17.02 5.17 -14.07
C ARG A 43 17.13 6.68 -13.86
N HIS A 44 16.11 7.28 -13.29
CA HIS A 44 16.07 8.71 -12.98
C HIS A 44 16.55 9.03 -11.56
N GLU A 45 17.16 8.09 -10.85
CA GLU A 45 17.68 8.28 -9.48
C GLU A 45 16.65 8.92 -8.54
N ILE A 46 15.39 8.50 -8.66
CA ILE A 46 14.30 8.91 -7.77
C ILE A 46 14.16 7.86 -6.67
N ASP A 47 14.48 8.23 -5.45
CA ASP A 47 14.37 7.34 -4.31
C ASP A 47 12.90 7.06 -3.96
N TYR A 48 12.54 5.78 -3.87
CA TYR A 48 11.16 5.34 -3.69
C TYR A 48 11.05 4.13 -2.77
N MET A 49 9.86 3.91 -2.23
CA MET A 49 9.45 2.61 -1.72
C MET A 49 7.97 2.35 -2.02
N VAL A 50 7.66 1.10 -2.33
CA VAL A 50 6.31 0.61 -2.54
C VAL A 50 5.69 0.25 -1.19
N ILE A 51 4.44 0.67 -0.99
CA ILE A 51 3.64 0.39 0.20
C ILE A 51 2.29 -0.25 -0.18
N GLY A 52 1.31 -0.18 0.69
CA GLY A 52 -0.07 -0.58 0.38
C GLY A 52 -0.23 -2.07 0.13
N ALA A 53 -1.11 -2.43 -0.82
CA ALA A 53 -1.48 -3.82 -1.06
C ALA A 53 -0.35 -4.64 -1.73
N VAL A 54 0.50 -4.01 -2.53
CA VAL A 54 1.68 -4.67 -3.11
C VAL A 54 2.65 -5.09 -2.02
N ALA A 55 2.87 -4.24 -1.02
CA ALA A 55 3.70 -4.59 0.14
C ALA A 55 3.07 -5.70 0.99
N LEU A 56 1.75 -5.70 1.17
CA LEU A 56 1.04 -6.79 1.86
C LEU A 56 1.26 -8.13 1.16
N LEU A 57 1.16 -8.16 -0.17
CA LEU A 57 1.43 -9.35 -0.97
C LEU A 57 2.86 -9.84 -0.78
N ALA A 58 3.86 -8.95 -0.84
CA ALA A 58 5.26 -9.28 -0.62
C ALA A 58 5.51 -9.88 0.79
N TYR A 59 4.70 -9.51 1.78
CA TYR A 59 4.74 -10.08 3.13
C TYR A 59 3.76 -11.25 3.34
N GLY A 60 3.22 -11.86 2.27
CA GLY A 60 2.45 -13.11 2.34
C GLY A 60 0.98 -12.92 2.67
N TYR A 61 0.45 -11.71 2.64
CA TYR A 61 -0.99 -11.46 2.68
C TYR A 61 -1.49 -11.01 1.30
N PRO A 62 -2.02 -11.94 0.47
CA PRO A 62 -2.51 -11.63 -0.86
C PRO A 62 -3.80 -10.82 -0.79
N ARG A 63 -3.74 -9.59 -1.25
CA ARG A 63 -4.89 -8.69 -1.39
C ARG A 63 -4.87 -8.05 -2.75
N PHE A 64 -5.93 -8.25 -3.53
CA PHE A 64 -6.07 -7.65 -4.86
C PHE A 64 -6.08 -6.11 -4.79
N THR A 65 -5.41 -5.48 -5.74
CA THR A 65 -5.38 -4.03 -5.92
C THR A 65 -5.25 -3.66 -7.39
N GLU A 66 -5.78 -2.50 -7.74
CA GLU A 66 -5.62 -1.84 -9.05
C GLU A 66 -4.76 -0.57 -8.95
N VAL A 67 -4.14 -0.34 -7.77
CA VAL A 67 -3.37 0.87 -7.48
C VAL A 67 -1.97 0.49 -7.01
N ILE A 68 -0.98 1.20 -7.48
CA ILE A 68 0.39 1.16 -6.97
C ILE A 68 0.56 2.33 -6.00
N ASP A 69 0.79 2.02 -4.72
CA ASP A 69 1.04 3.02 -3.69
C ASP A 69 2.55 3.20 -3.49
N LEU A 70 3.05 4.42 -3.67
CA LEU A 70 4.46 4.77 -3.51
C LEU A 70 4.66 5.82 -2.43
N VAL A 71 5.79 5.75 -1.73
CA VAL A 71 6.33 6.88 -0.98
C VAL A 71 7.54 7.43 -1.74
N LEU A 72 7.52 8.75 -1.97
CA LEU A 72 8.64 9.53 -2.50
C LEU A 72 9.03 10.60 -1.48
N THR A 73 10.25 11.15 -1.59
CA THR A 73 10.56 12.41 -0.92
C THR A 73 9.86 13.58 -1.63
N PRO A 74 9.73 14.78 -1.02
CA PRO A 74 9.22 15.95 -1.71
C PRO A 74 10.00 16.24 -3.00
N GLU A 75 11.34 16.17 -2.94
CA GLU A 75 12.25 16.39 -4.07
C GLU A 75 12.08 15.31 -5.15
N GLY A 76 11.87 14.04 -4.71
CA GLY A 76 11.61 12.92 -5.60
C GLY A 76 10.30 13.08 -6.37
N LEU A 77 9.26 13.62 -5.72
CA LEU A 77 7.99 13.93 -6.37
C LEU A 77 8.15 15.05 -7.42
N GLU A 78 8.89 16.12 -7.10
CA GLU A 78 9.18 17.17 -8.07
C GLU A 78 9.99 16.62 -9.27
N LYS A 79 11.01 15.81 -9.02
CA LYS A 79 11.80 15.16 -10.06
C LYS A 79 10.95 14.23 -10.93
N PHE A 80 10.02 13.47 -10.33
CA PHE A 80 9.04 12.67 -11.07
C PHE A 80 8.21 13.51 -12.04
N HIS A 81 7.74 14.67 -11.58
CA HIS A 81 6.97 15.58 -12.43
C HIS A 81 7.78 16.16 -13.58
N LEU A 82 9.03 16.50 -13.35
CA LEU A 82 9.90 17.10 -14.36
C LEU A 82 10.35 16.09 -15.42
N GLU A 83 10.61 14.85 -15.00
CA GLU A 83 11.33 13.90 -15.84
C GLU A 83 10.46 12.76 -16.38
N LEU A 84 9.32 12.45 -15.73
CA LEU A 84 8.51 11.27 -16.09
C LEU A 84 7.11 11.63 -16.59
N ILE A 85 6.54 12.78 -16.21
CA ILE A 85 5.24 13.19 -16.75
C ILE A 85 5.36 13.47 -18.25
N GLY A 86 4.46 12.87 -19.03
CA GLY A 86 4.52 12.89 -20.50
C GLY A 86 5.35 11.76 -21.13
N LEU A 87 6.20 11.08 -20.34
CA LEU A 87 7.03 9.96 -20.80
C LEU A 87 6.43 8.58 -20.42
N GLY A 88 5.13 8.48 -20.38
CA GLY A 88 4.40 7.25 -20.01
C GLY A 88 3.58 7.39 -18.74
N TYR A 89 3.71 8.52 -18.05
CA TYR A 89 2.94 8.87 -16.86
C TYR A 89 2.18 10.17 -17.07
N VAL A 90 0.95 10.23 -16.57
CA VAL A 90 0.09 11.42 -16.67
C VAL A 90 -0.64 11.65 -15.35
N PRO A 91 -1.00 12.90 -15.01
CA PRO A 91 -1.90 13.18 -13.90
C PRO A 91 -3.25 12.47 -14.08
N ALA A 92 -3.82 11.92 -13.02
CA ALA A 92 -5.12 11.25 -13.06
C ALA A 92 -6.27 12.18 -13.47
N PHE A 93 -6.12 13.49 -13.16
CA PHE A 93 -6.99 14.57 -13.56
C PHE A 93 -6.20 15.90 -13.61
N PRO A 94 -6.71 16.95 -14.25
CA PRO A 94 -6.01 18.24 -14.32
C PRO A 94 -5.64 18.77 -12.93
N GLY A 95 -4.32 19.06 -12.73
CA GLY A 95 -3.78 19.54 -11.47
C GLY A 95 -3.44 18.46 -10.43
N ALA A 96 -3.70 17.18 -10.70
CA ALA A 96 -3.31 16.10 -9.79
C ALA A 96 -1.79 15.96 -9.73
N ARG A 97 -1.23 16.10 -8.53
CA ARG A 97 0.22 15.93 -8.31
C ARG A 97 0.58 14.55 -7.75
N LYS A 98 -0.28 13.98 -6.92
CA LYS A 98 -0.03 12.69 -6.21
C LYS A 98 -0.85 11.52 -6.75
N ARG A 99 -1.85 11.80 -7.57
CA ARG A 99 -2.63 10.77 -8.26
C ARG A 99 -2.27 10.78 -9.72
N LEU A 100 -1.63 9.72 -10.16
CA LEU A 100 -1.06 9.58 -11.49
C LEU A 100 -1.59 8.31 -12.16
N ARG A 101 -1.35 8.19 -13.45
CA ARG A 101 -1.65 6.98 -14.23
C ARG A 101 -0.43 6.57 -15.05
N ALA A 102 -0.13 5.29 -15.06
CA ALA A 102 0.83 4.68 -15.98
C ALA A 102 0.18 4.49 -17.35
N ALA A 103 0.12 5.55 -18.16
CA ALA A 103 -0.58 5.57 -19.44
C ALA A 103 -0.06 4.52 -20.42
N ALA A 104 1.26 4.29 -20.43
CA ALA A 104 1.91 3.28 -21.27
C ALA A 104 1.69 1.83 -20.79
N SER A 105 1.06 1.63 -19.62
CA SER A 105 0.80 0.32 -19.01
C SER A 105 -0.68 0.17 -18.64
N GLY A 106 -1.57 0.43 -19.60
CA GLY A 106 -3.01 0.23 -19.43
C GLY A 106 -3.72 1.22 -18.52
N GLY A 107 -3.07 2.35 -18.16
CA GLY A 107 -3.67 3.38 -17.31
C GLY A 107 -3.75 3.02 -15.83
N VAL A 108 -2.92 2.07 -15.37
CA VAL A 108 -2.85 1.67 -13.95
C VAL A 108 -2.68 2.89 -13.05
N SER A 109 -3.47 2.95 -11.99
CA SER A 109 -3.44 4.06 -11.04
C SER A 109 -2.20 3.99 -10.15
N ILE A 110 -1.59 5.15 -9.93
CA ILE A 110 -0.44 5.33 -9.02
C ILE A 110 -0.84 6.39 -8.00
N GLU A 111 -0.74 6.07 -6.72
CA GLU A 111 -0.91 7.03 -5.63
C GLU A 111 0.44 7.30 -4.98
N VAL A 112 0.84 8.56 -4.95
CA VAL A 112 2.09 8.99 -4.33
C VAL A 112 1.81 9.63 -2.99
N LEU A 113 2.48 9.10 -1.96
CA LEU A 113 2.52 9.67 -0.62
C LEU A 113 3.90 10.30 -0.42
N THR A 114 3.98 11.33 0.39
CA THR A 114 5.23 12.08 0.54
C THR A 114 5.85 11.80 1.90
N ALA A 115 7.14 11.50 1.94
CA ALA A 115 7.89 11.35 3.18
C ALA A 115 7.72 12.59 4.07
N GLY A 116 7.50 12.36 5.38
CA GLY A 116 7.20 13.40 6.36
C GLY A 116 5.71 13.72 6.51
N GLU A 117 4.84 13.33 5.59
CA GLU A 117 3.40 13.43 5.77
C GLU A 117 2.86 12.33 6.71
N TYR A 118 1.61 12.46 7.12
CA TYR A 118 1.01 11.60 8.14
C TYR A 118 -0.08 10.70 7.57
N PRO A 119 -0.12 9.42 7.95
CA PRO A 119 -1.17 8.50 7.51
C PRO A 119 -2.53 8.83 8.16
N GLY A 120 -3.60 8.30 7.55
CA GLY A 120 -4.96 8.41 8.07
C GLY A 120 -5.56 9.80 7.86
N ASP A 121 -5.77 10.53 8.92
CA ASP A 121 -6.38 11.87 8.91
C ASP A 121 -5.44 13.00 8.44
N GLY A 122 -4.19 12.68 8.08
CA GLY A 122 -3.19 13.65 7.63
C GLY A 122 -2.63 14.58 8.71
N LYS A 123 -3.06 14.45 9.96
CA LYS A 123 -2.63 15.33 11.06
C LYS A 123 -1.33 14.86 11.70
N PRO A 124 -0.51 15.79 12.26
CA PRO A 124 0.73 15.47 12.96
C PRO A 124 0.54 14.41 14.06
N LYS A 125 1.38 13.38 14.01
CA LYS A 125 1.45 12.28 14.98
C LYS A 125 2.85 11.66 14.97
N PRO A 126 3.22 10.81 15.95
CA PRO A 126 4.55 10.20 16.00
C PRO A 126 4.93 9.38 14.76
N VAL A 127 3.95 8.75 14.12
CA VAL A 127 4.16 7.95 12.89
C VAL A 127 3.90 8.82 11.66
N SER A 128 4.91 8.99 10.82
CA SER A 128 4.86 9.66 9.51
C SER A 128 5.36 8.72 8.41
N PHE A 129 5.11 9.04 7.13
CA PHE A 129 5.70 8.30 6.02
C PHE A 129 7.22 8.50 6.06
N PRO A 130 8.00 7.41 6.21
CA PRO A 130 9.45 7.53 6.36
C PRO A 130 10.14 7.76 5.01
N VAL A 131 11.39 8.22 5.06
CA VAL A 131 12.25 8.36 3.88
C VAL A 131 12.55 6.99 3.29
N PRO A 132 12.33 6.79 1.97
CA PRO A 132 12.49 5.48 1.32
C PRO A 132 13.87 4.83 1.52
N ALA A 133 14.97 5.59 1.41
CA ALA A 133 16.33 5.09 1.55
C ALA A 133 16.59 4.33 2.84
N THR A 134 15.94 4.72 3.95
CA THR A 134 16.18 4.13 5.28
C THR A 134 15.13 3.09 5.66
N ALA A 135 13.95 3.15 5.05
CA ALA A 135 12.77 2.39 5.46
C ALA A 135 12.36 1.29 4.45
N SER A 136 13.07 1.12 3.35
CA SER A 136 12.83 0.07 2.38
C SER A 136 13.76 -1.12 2.51
N VAL A 137 13.34 -2.23 1.91
CA VAL A 137 14.11 -3.44 1.68
C VAL A 137 13.85 -3.91 0.25
N ASN A 138 14.86 -4.46 -0.43
CA ASN A 138 14.66 -5.01 -1.77
C ASN A 138 14.08 -6.43 -1.67
N ILE A 139 12.94 -6.64 -2.31
CA ILE A 139 12.30 -7.95 -2.46
C ILE A 139 12.04 -8.14 -3.96
N ASP A 140 12.67 -9.13 -4.57
CA ASP A 140 12.55 -9.48 -5.99
C ASP A 140 12.76 -8.29 -6.95
N GLY A 141 13.70 -7.40 -6.61
CA GLY A 141 14.01 -6.22 -7.43
C GLY A 141 13.14 -4.99 -7.16
N VAL A 142 12.15 -5.09 -6.26
CA VAL A 142 11.27 -3.98 -5.88
C VAL A 142 11.64 -3.48 -4.48
N ARG A 143 11.76 -2.17 -4.30
CA ARG A 143 11.96 -1.56 -2.99
C ARG A 143 10.64 -1.50 -2.22
N ILE A 144 10.46 -2.44 -1.31
CA ILE A 144 9.25 -2.56 -0.47
C ILE A 144 9.53 -1.94 0.90
N VAL A 145 8.55 -1.29 1.49
CA VAL A 145 8.61 -0.79 2.87
C VAL A 145 8.90 -1.93 3.85
N LYS A 146 9.77 -1.70 4.85
CA LYS A 146 10.05 -2.69 5.92
C LYS A 146 8.77 -3.05 6.65
N LEU A 147 8.65 -4.32 7.06
CA LEU A 147 7.43 -4.86 7.68
C LEU A 147 6.96 -4.04 8.89
N GLU A 148 7.88 -3.69 9.78
CA GLU A 148 7.56 -2.90 10.96
C GLU A 148 6.95 -1.52 10.58
N LYS A 149 7.55 -0.87 9.58
CA LYS A 149 7.05 0.43 9.11
C LYS A 149 5.71 0.31 8.39
N LEU A 150 5.47 -0.76 7.64
CA LEU A 150 4.15 -1.04 7.05
C LEU A 150 3.08 -1.19 8.14
N ILE A 151 3.37 -1.95 9.19
CA ILE A 151 2.47 -2.15 10.34
C ILE A 151 2.21 -0.81 11.04
N GLU A 152 3.26 -0.03 11.35
CA GLU A 152 3.13 1.28 11.99
C GLU A 152 2.23 2.23 11.18
N LEU A 153 2.46 2.35 9.88
CA LEU A 153 1.68 3.21 8.99
C LEU A 153 0.21 2.81 8.93
N LYS A 154 -0.08 1.50 8.83
CA LYS A 154 -1.44 0.99 8.78
C LYS A 154 -2.17 1.17 10.11
N LEU A 155 -1.51 0.90 11.23
CA LEU A 155 -2.09 1.12 12.55
C LEU A 155 -2.40 2.60 12.77
N ALA A 156 -1.43 3.48 12.52
CA ALA A 156 -1.64 4.92 12.66
C ALA A 156 -2.75 5.45 11.76
N SER A 157 -2.88 4.92 10.52
CA SER A 157 -3.96 5.24 9.60
C SER A 157 -5.32 4.80 10.13
N GLY A 158 -5.46 3.53 10.50
CA GLY A 158 -6.72 2.97 10.95
C GLY A 158 -7.17 3.46 12.33
N MET A 159 -6.23 3.92 13.18
CA MET A 159 -6.53 4.51 14.48
C MET A 159 -7.07 5.93 14.37
N THR A 160 -6.75 6.67 13.31
CA THR A 160 -7.03 8.10 13.22
C THR A 160 -8.07 8.48 12.16
N ALA A 161 -8.40 7.58 11.23
CA ALA A 161 -9.36 7.84 10.18
C ALA A 161 -10.47 6.75 10.16
N PRO A 162 -11.73 7.10 10.46
CA PRO A 162 -12.84 6.13 10.56
C PRO A 162 -13.12 5.34 9.29
N ASP A 163 -12.81 5.89 8.12
CA ASP A 163 -12.94 5.25 6.81
C ASP A 163 -11.79 4.29 6.47
N ARG A 164 -10.78 4.17 7.37
CA ARG A 164 -9.56 3.37 7.19
C ARG A 164 -9.53 2.09 8.06
N LEU A 165 -10.68 1.58 8.48
CA LEU A 165 -10.76 0.34 9.26
C LEU A 165 -10.11 -0.87 8.56
N LYS A 166 -10.08 -0.86 7.23
CA LYS A 166 -9.35 -1.86 6.45
C LYS A 166 -7.85 -1.94 6.79
N ASP A 167 -7.24 -0.83 7.19
CA ASP A 167 -5.81 -0.81 7.54
C ASP A 167 -5.55 -1.57 8.85
N LEU A 168 -6.48 -1.56 9.81
CA LEU A 168 -6.42 -2.41 11.00
C LEU A 168 -6.62 -3.89 10.65
N ALA A 169 -7.58 -4.19 9.77
CA ALA A 169 -7.81 -5.54 9.28
C ALA A 169 -6.59 -6.08 8.51
N ASP A 170 -5.94 -5.26 7.68
CA ASP A 170 -4.71 -5.64 6.98
C ASP A 170 -3.59 -6.05 7.96
N VAL A 171 -3.44 -5.34 9.10
CA VAL A 171 -2.47 -5.73 10.13
C VAL A 171 -2.86 -7.03 10.80
N GLN A 172 -4.15 -7.23 11.10
CA GLN A 172 -4.64 -8.49 11.66
C GLN A 172 -4.36 -9.68 10.74
N GLU A 173 -4.57 -9.51 9.44
CA GLU A 173 -4.28 -10.55 8.45
C GLU A 173 -2.76 -10.80 8.29
N LEU A 174 -1.91 -9.75 8.37
CA LEU A 174 -0.46 -9.93 8.42
C LEU A 174 0.00 -10.73 9.66
N ILE A 175 -0.61 -10.46 10.83
CA ILE A 175 -0.32 -11.23 12.06
C ILE A 175 -0.62 -12.71 11.84
N LYS A 176 -1.76 -13.03 11.21
CA LYS A 176 -2.15 -14.41 10.90
C LYS A 176 -1.23 -15.04 9.86
N ALA A 177 -1.02 -14.36 8.72
CA ALA A 177 -0.27 -14.89 7.57
C ALA A 177 1.21 -15.14 7.87
N ARG A 178 1.82 -14.29 8.71
CA ARG A 178 3.23 -14.36 9.07
C ARG A 178 3.49 -15.01 10.43
N GLY A 179 2.46 -15.35 11.19
CA GLY A 179 2.62 -15.86 12.55
C GLY A 179 3.32 -14.84 13.47
N LEU A 180 3.03 -13.54 13.32
CA LEU A 180 3.70 -12.51 14.10
C LEU A 180 3.27 -12.60 15.57
N SER A 181 4.26 -12.51 16.48
CA SER A 181 4.03 -12.52 17.93
C SER A 181 3.91 -11.13 18.53
N SER A 182 3.43 -11.08 19.78
CA SER A 182 3.39 -9.84 20.57
C SER A 182 4.77 -9.20 20.80
N ASP A 183 5.87 -9.97 20.68
CA ASP A 183 7.23 -9.46 20.85
C ASP A 183 7.61 -8.39 19.84
N LEU A 184 7.00 -8.42 18.64
CA LEU A 184 7.21 -7.41 17.62
C LEU A 184 6.83 -6.01 18.11
N ALA A 185 5.91 -5.89 19.08
CA ALA A 185 5.52 -4.61 19.67
C ALA A 185 6.73 -3.82 20.18
N GLY A 186 7.76 -4.49 20.72
CA GLY A 186 8.97 -3.85 21.19
C GLY A 186 9.75 -3.09 20.11
N ARG A 187 9.58 -3.45 18.85
CA ARG A 187 10.25 -2.87 17.66
C ARG A 187 9.42 -1.78 16.97
N LEU A 188 8.13 -1.68 17.32
CA LEU A 188 7.24 -0.68 16.76
C LEU A 188 7.31 0.65 17.52
N ASP A 189 6.90 1.74 16.86
CA ASP A 189 6.73 3.04 17.50
C ASP A 189 5.76 2.93 18.70
N PRO A 190 6.09 3.54 19.87
CA PRO A 190 5.25 3.48 21.07
C PRO A 190 3.79 3.88 20.83
N TYR A 191 3.54 4.80 19.89
CA TYR A 191 2.21 5.29 19.54
C TYR A 191 1.24 4.20 19.10
N VAL A 192 1.73 3.15 18.42
CA VAL A 192 0.90 2.08 17.84
C VAL A 192 0.98 0.74 18.60
N ARG A 193 1.84 0.62 19.60
CA ARG A 193 2.13 -0.65 20.32
C ARG A 193 0.88 -1.26 20.95
N GLU A 194 0.10 -0.46 21.64
CA GLU A 194 -1.11 -0.94 22.33
C GLU A 194 -2.11 -1.53 21.30
N LYS A 195 -2.32 -0.82 20.19
CA LYS A 195 -3.21 -1.29 19.12
C LYS A 195 -2.68 -2.60 18.50
N TYR A 196 -1.38 -2.71 18.29
CA TYR A 196 -0.77 -3.95 17.80
C TYR A 196 -1.03 -5.12 18.75
N LEU A 197 -0.76 -4.93 20.05
CA LEU A 197 -0.99 -5.96 21.08
C LEU A 197 -2.46 -6.37 21.16
N GLN A 198 -3.38 -5.41 21.04
CA GLN A 198 -4.83 -5.69 20.98
C GLN A 198 -5.18 -6.61 19.80
N LEU A 199 -4.62 -6.36 18.61
CA LEU A 199 -4.86 -7.20 17.44
C LEU A 199 -4.23 -8.60 17.59
N CYS A 200 -3.02 -8.70 18.16
CA CYS A 200 -2.42 -10.00 18.48
C CYS A 200 -3.31 -10.82 19.42
N GLY A 201 -3.80 -10.21 20.50
CA GLY A 201 -4.72 -10.89 21.44
C GLY A 201 -6.02 -11.36 20.77
N ALA A 202 -6.58 -10.54 19.87
CA ALA A 202 -7.78 -10.92 19.12
C ALA A 202 -7.53 -12.12 18.19
N VAL A 203 -6.36 -12.17 17.52
CA VAL A 203 -5.97 -13.29 16.66
C VAL A 203 -5.75 -14.56 17.48
N GLU A 204 -5.08 -14.47 18.63
CA GLU A 204 -4.85 -15.60 19.53
C GLU A 204 -6.17 -16.14 20.10
N GLN A 205 -7.09 -15.26 20.49
CA GLN A 205 -8.41 -15.66 20.97
C GLN A 205 -9.19 -16.40 19.88
N ALA A 206 -9.24 -15.83 18.66
CA ALA A 206 -9.94 -16.47 17.54
C ALA A 206 -9.37 -17.88 17.22
N ARG A 207 -8.05 -18.08 17.34
CA ARG A 207 -7.42 -19.39 17.17
C ARG A 207 -7.84 -20.41 18.25
N ARG A 208 -8.04 -19.94 19.50
CA ARG A 208 -8.50 -20.81 20.61
C ARG A 208 -9.96 -21.21 20.46
N ASP A 209 -10.77 -20.28 19.95
CA ASP A 209 -12.21 -20.47 19.79
C ASP A 209 -12.57 -21.30 18.54
N SER A 210 -11.61 -21.53 17.63
CA SER A 210 -11.75 -22.33 16.41
C SER A 210 -10.76 -23.50 16.40
N PRO A 211 -10.90 -24.53 17.29
CA PRO A 211 -9.94 -25.61 17.42
C PRO A 211 -9.92 -26.63 16.27
N ASP A 212 -10.91 -26.61 15.36
CA ASP A 212 -11.14 -27.67 14.38
C ASP A 212 -11.07 -27.18 12.93
N HIS A 213 -9.91 -26.85 12.43
CA HIS A 213 -9.56 -26.89 11.00
C HIS A 213 -8.13 -27.41 10.83
N GLU A 214 -7.93 -28.68 11.21
CA GLU A 214 -6.91 -29.55 10.65
C GLU A 214 -7.38 -30.20 9.35
#